data_0c51018c9b4d4b8f61d5ee2755324646
#
_entry.id   0c51018c9b4d4b8f61d5ee2755324646
#
_cell.length_a   1.000
_cell.length_b   1.000
_cell.length_c   1.000
_cell.angle_alpha   90.00
_cell.angle_beta   90.00
_cell.angle_gamma   90.00
#
_symmetry.space_group_name_H-M   'P 1'
#
loop_
_entity.id
_entity.type
_entity.pdbx_description
1 polymer ?
#
loop_
_entity_poly.entity_id
_entity_poly.type
_entity_poly.pdbx_seq_one_letter_code
_entity_poly.pdbx_strand_id
1 'polypeptide(L)'
;MPPLVLPAYAKVVQALTPLVKERTGIIVTIDGRDGVGKTTLGRYLAWHFNVTLIVTDLFIIPAQDHFIHLDDQINRIIERRIATQLPVIVEGISMLQLMKRLNRTPDFSIYVTNRSVLGSKLLQERLSAYEATFAPYATADIIAEIQY
;
A
#
# COMPACT_ATOMS: atom_id res chain seq x y z
N MET A 1 -9.36 -23.38 3.71
CA MET A 1 -8.49 -22.75 4.70
C MET A 1 -9.05 -21.38 5.03
N PRO A 2 -9.34 -21.07 6.28
CA PRO A 2 -9.77 -19.71 6.59
C PRO A 2 -8.66 -18.71 6.26
N PRO A 3 -8.99 -17.48 5.90
CA PRO A 3 -7.98 -16.48 5.65
C PRO A 3 -7.16 -16.24 6.94
N LEU A 4 -5.86 -16.02 6.74
CA LEU A 4 -4.98 -15.68 7.85
C LEU A 4 -5.35 -14.29 8.37
N VAL A 5 -5.90 -14.23 9.56
CA VAL A 5 -6.23 -12.96 10.22
C VAL A 5 -5.25 -12.75 11.36
N LEU A 6 -4.43 -11.72 11.22
CA LEU A 6 -3.42 -11.37 12.23
C LEU A 6 -3.96 -10.28 13.16
N PRO A 7 -3.47 -10.20 14.42
CA PRO A 7 -3.91 -9.17 15.37
C PRO A 7 -3.77 -7.73 14.85
N ALA A 8 -2.71 -7.46 14.09
CA ALA A 8 -2.49 -6.15 13.50
C ALA A 8 -3.61 -5.72 12.55
N TYR A 9 -4.31 -6.67 11.93
CA TYR A 9 -5.39 -6.37 10.98
C TYR A 9 -6.58 -5.70 11.65
N ALA A 10 -6.94 -6.13 12.86
CA ALA A 10 -8.03 -5.52 13.61
C ALA A 10 -7.79 -4.03 13.89
N LYS A 11 -6.55 -3.69 14.21
CA LYS A 11 -6.13 -2.29 14.43
C LYS A 11 -6.29 -1.44 13.17
N VAL A 12 -5.88 -1.97 12.03
CA VAL A 12 -6.02 -1.28 10.74
C VAL A 12 -7.48 -1.13 10.35
N VAL A 13 -8.27 -2.19 10.51
CA VAL A 13 -9.73 -2.15 10.24
C VAL A 13 -10.40 -1.08 11.09
N GLN A 14 -10.09 -1.03 12.38
CA GLN A 14 -10.67 -0.03 13.28
C GLN A 14 -10.34 1.41 12.84
N ALA A 15 -9.10 1.64 12.42
CA ALA A 15 -8.66 2.96 11.97
C ALA A 15 -9.30 3.35 10.62
N LEU A 16 -9.48 2.40 9.71
CA LEU A 16 -10.02 2.65 8.37
C LEU A 16 -11.54 2.73 8.33
N THR A 17 -12.24 2.04 9.21
CA THR A 17 -13.71 1.94 9.16
C THR A 17 -14.42 3.28 9.03
N PRO A 18 -14.08 4.33 9.80
CA PRO A 18 -14.77 5.62 9.65
C PRO A 18 -14.63 6.22 8.26
N LEU A 19 -13.45 6.08 7.64
CA LEU A 19 -13.16 6.65 6.32
C LEU A 19 -13.88 5.89 5.20
N VAL A 20 -13.84 4.56 5.25
CA VAL A 20 -14.45 3.71 4.23
C VAL A 20 -15.97 3.70 4.33
N LYS A 21 -16.50 3.85 5.53
CA LYS A 21 -17.95 3.84 5.79
C LYS A 21 -18.68 4.96 5.06
N GLU A 22 -18.02 6.10 4.88
CA GLU A 22 -18.60 7.24 4.13
C GLU A 22 -18.64 6.98 2.62
N ARG A 23 -17.97 5.97 2.14
CA ARG A 23 -17.94 5.58 0.71
C ARG A 23 -17.64 6.75 -0.23
N THR A 24 -16.57 7.46 0.07
CA THR A 24 -16.03 8.51 -0.79
C THR A 24 -14.87 8.00 -1.62
N GLY A 25 -14.48 8.73 -2.66
CA GLY A 25 -13.33 8.39 -3.49
C GLY A 25 -12.01 8.67 -2.77
N ILE A 26 -11.65 7.82 -1.81
CA ILE A 26 -10.40 7.93 -1.05
C ILE A 26 -9.34 6.98 -1.56
N ILE A 27 -8.09 7.39 -1.39
CA ILE A 27 -6.90 6.59 -1.70
C ILE A 27 -6.27 6.15 -0.38
N VAL A 28 -6.16 4.84 -0.21
CA VAL A 28 -5.46 4.21 0.91
C VAL A 28 -4.20 3.56 0.37
N THR A 29 -3.03 3.90 0.90
CA THR A 29 -1.77 3.26 0.52
C THR A 29 -1.32 2.27 1.58
N ILE A 30 -0.75 1.15 1.13
CA ILE A 30 -0.06 0.18 1.99
C ILE A 30 1.37 0.10 1.49
N ASP A 31 2.29 0.58 2.30
CA ASP A 31 3.71 0.66 2.00
C ASP A 31 4.51 -0.22 2.95
N GLY A 32 5.74 -0.47 2.60
CA GLY A 32 6.66 -1.29 3.39
C GLY A 32 7.64 -2.02 2.48
N ARG A 33 8.64 -2.63 3.08
CA ARG A 33 9.64 -3.40 2.34
C ARG A 33 9.02 -4.65 1.71
N ASP A 34 9.72 -5.23 0.77
CA ASP A 34 9.29 -6.46 0.13
C ASP A 34 9.21 -7.63 1.14
N GLY A 35 8.23 -8.49 0.96
CA GLY A 35 8.04 -9.68 1.77
C GLY A 35 7.45 -9.47 3.17
N VAL A 36 7.13 -8.26 3.57
CA VAL A 36 6.63 -7.98 4.94
C VAL A 36 5.16 -8.34 5.15
N GLY A 37 4.40 -8.61 4.08
CA GLY A 37 2.99 -9.01 4.19
C GLY A 37 1.97 -7.98 3.70
N LYS A 38 2.40 -7.00 2.90
CA LYS A 38 1.52 -5.96 2.35
C LYS A 38 0.36 -6.50 1.53
N THR A 39 0.65 -7.44 0.64
CA THR A 39 -0.36 -7.99 -0.27
C THR A 39 -1.42 -8.77 0.50
N THR A 40 -1.03 -9.53 1.50
CA THR A 40 -1.96 -10.28 2.34
C THR A 40 -2.86 -9.35 3.13
N LEU A 41 -2.30 -8.31 3.74
CA LEU A 41 -3.08 -7.27 4.41
C LEU A 41 -4.01 -6.56 3.41
N GLY A 42 -3.51 -6.18 2.25
CA GLY A 42 -4.30 -5.53 1.21
C GLY A 42 -5.50 -6.34 0.77
N ARG A 43 -5.28 -7.64 0.53
CA ARG A 43 -6.37 -8.57 0.17
C ARG A 43 -7.42 -8.70 1.28
N TYR A 44 -6.97 -8.79 2.52
CA TYR A 44 -7.87 -8.85 3.66
C TYR A 44 -8.73 -7.59 3.77
N LEU A 45 -8.12 -6.41 3.68
CA LEU A 45 -8.85 -5.15 3.74
C LEU A 45 -9.81 -4.97 2.56
N ALA A 46 -9.37 -5.33 1.35
CA ALA A 46 -10.20 -5.25 0.16
C ALA A 46 -11.43 -6.15 0.26
N TRP A 47 -11.25 -7.36 0.78
CA TRP A 47 -12.36 -8.29 1.04
C TRP A 47 -13.28 -7.77 2.16
N HIS A 48 -12.69 -7.33 3.27
CA HIS A 48 -13.45 -6.87 4.45
C HIS A 48 -14.33 -5.67 4.13
N PHE A 49 -13.79 -4.70 3.39
CA PHE A 49 -14.50 -3.48 3.02
C PHE A 49 -15.21 -3.55 1.66
N ASN A 50 -14.99 -4.61 0.92
CA ASN A 50 -15.49 -4.76 -0.45
C ASN A 50 -15.06 -3.59 -1.34
N VAL A 51 -13.77 -3.32 -1.40
CA VAL A 51 -13.17 -2.24 -2.20
C VAL A 51 -12.09 -2.77 -3.13
N THR A 52 -11.69 -1.96 -4.11
CA THR A 52 -10.68 -2.33 -5.08
C THR A 52 -9.28 -2.29 -4.48
N LEU A 53 -8.48 -3.30 -4.79
CA LEU A 53 -7.05 -3.37 -4.48
C LEU A 53 -6.24 -3.29 -5.76
N ILE A 54 -5.24 -2.41 -5.79
CA ILE A 54 -4.20 -2.38 -6.82
C ILE A 54 -2.93 -2.93 -6.21
N VAL A 55 -2.46 -4.08 -6.73
CA VAL A 55 -1.16 -4.67 -6.38
C VAL A 55 -0.14 -4.11 -7.36
N THR A 56 0.63 -3.12 -6.93
CA THR A 56 1.50 -2.37 -7.86
C THR A 56 2.65 -3.19 -8.41
N ASP A 57 3.07 -4.25 -7.74
CA ASP A 57 4.11 -5.15 -8.24
C ASP A 57 3.75 -5.75 -9.60
N LEU A 58 2.46 -5.91 -9.89
CA LEU A 58 1.99 -6.40 -11.18
C LEU A 58 2.19 -5.38 -12.33
N PHE A 59 2.49 -4.14 -11.98
CA PHE A 59 2.66 -3.04 -12.93
C PHE A 59 4.12 -2.57 -13.03
N ILE A 60 5.05 -3.25 -12.37
CA ILE A 60 6.48 -2.92 -12.45
C ILE A 60 7.02 -3.37 -13.80
N ILE A 61 7.75 -2.47 -14.48
CA ILE A 61 8.47 -2.78 -15.70
C ILE A 61 9.82 -3.40 -15.32
N PRO A 62 10.12 -4.64 -15.74
CA PRO A 62 11.36 -5.32 -15.35
C PRO A 62 12.60 -4.69 -16.00
N ALA A 63 13.78 -5.04 -15.48
CA ALA A 63 15.10 -4.71 -16.00
C ALA A 63 15.44 -3.21 -16.05
N GLN A 64 14.95 -2.45 -15.10
CA GLN A 64 15.27 -1.02 -14.95
C GLN A 64 16.09 -0.80 -13.67
N ASP A 65 16.92 0.26 -13.69
CA ASP A 65 17.75 0.63 -12.54
C ASP A 65 16.96 1.21 -11.38
N HIS A 66 15.72 1.57 -11.61
CA HIS A 66 14.80 2.12 -10.61
C HIS A 66 13.40 1.53 -10.81
N PHE A 67 12.54 1.70 -9.79
CA PHE A 67 11.17 1.19 -9.88
C PHE A 67 10.37 2.01 -10.88
N ILE A 68 10.13 1.41 -12.05
CA ILE A 68 9.23 1.97 -13.06
C ILE A 68 7.95 1.15 -13.06
N HIS A 69 6.84 1.81 -12.85
CA HIS A 69 5.52 1.22 -12.94
C HIS A 69 4.85 1.66 -14.25
N LEU A 70 3.84 0.92 -14.65
CA LEU A 70 2.90 1.36 -15.68
C LEU A 70 1.97 2.42 -15.07
N ASP A 71 2.52 3.60 -14.84
CA ASP A 71 1.89 4.68 -14.08
C ASP A 71 0.52 5.07 -14.66
N ASP A 72 0.39 5.14 -15.98
CA ASP A 72 -0.86 5.50 -16.62
C ASP A 72 -1.97 4.47 -16.33
N GLN A 73 -1.62 3.19 -16.29
CA GLN A 73 -2.58 2.13 -15.99
C GLN A 73 -3.06 2.22 -14.54
N ILE A 74 -2.14 2.40 -13.62
CA ILE A 74 -2.46 2.58 -12.19
C ILE A 74 -3.34 3.82 -12.03
N ASN A 75 -2.94 4.93 -12.63
CA ASN A 75 -3.68 6.20 -12.52
C ASN A 75 -5.10 6.10 -13.08
N ARG A 76 -5.29 5.37 -14.16
CA ARG A 76 -6.63 5.18 -14.75
C ARG A 76 -7.55 4.39 -13.83
N ILE A 77 -7.04 3.39 -13.13
CA ILE A 77 -7.84 2.64 -12.16
C ILE A 77 -8.23 3.53 -10.99
N ILE A 78 -7.26 4.29 -10.45
CA ILE A 78 -7.51 5.22 -9.35
C ILE A 78 -8.56 6.25 -9.76
N GLU A 79 -8.39 6.89 -10.92
CA GLU A 79 -9.31 7.90 -11.46
C GLU A 79 -10.73 7.36 -11.56
N ARG A 80 -10.88 6.15 -12.08
CA ARG A 80 -12.18 5.51 -12.23
C ARG A 80 -12.87 5.30 -10.88
N ARG A 81 -12.10 4.86 -9.87
CA ARG A 81 -12.65 4.63 -8.54
C ARG A 81 -13.05 5.94 -7.86
N ILE A 82 -12.20 6.95 -7.93
CA ILE A 82 -12.51 8.26 -7.36
C ILE A 82 -13.72 8.89 -8.04
N ALA A 83 -13.82 8.81 -9.37
CA ALA A 83 -14.94 9.35 -10.13
C ALA A 83 -16.27 8.70 -9.76
N THR A 84 -16.26 7.43 -9.36
CA THR A 84 -17.45 6.71 -8.89
C THR A 84 -17.63 6.77 -7.37
N GLN A 85 -16.84 7.60 -6.68
CA GLN A 85 -16.85 7.78 -5.24
C GLN A 85 -16.64 6.47 -4.45
N LEU A 86 -15.75 5.62 -4.97
CA LEU A 86 -15.39 4.36 -4.33
C LEU A 86 -13.96 4.42 -3.81
N PRO A 87 -13.72 3.89 -2.61
CA PRO A 87 -12.35 3.78 -2.09
C PRO A 87 -11.49 2.86 -2.95
N VAL A 88 -10.18 3.14 -2.99
CA VAL A 88 -9.20 2.27 -3.63
C VAL A 88 -8.00 2.10 -2.70
N ILE A 89 -7.54 0.86 -2.58
CA ILE A 89 -6.32 0.51 -1.84
C ILE A 89 -5.22 0.27 -2.86
N VAL A 90 -4.08 0.93 -2.66
CA VAL A 90 -2.90 0.78 -3.51
C VAL A 90 -1.76 0.24 -2.63
N GLU A 91 -1.26 -0.94 -2.93
CA GLU A 91 -0.20 -1.56 -2.14
C GLU A 91 1.05 -1.87 -2.96
N GLY A 92 2.18 -1.79 -2.31
CA GLY A 92 3.47 -2.13 -2.89
C GLY A 92 4.63 -1.44 -2.19
N ILE A 93 5.79 -1.47 -2.82
CA ILE A 93 6.97 -0.75 -2.38
C ILE A 93 6.94 0.68 -2.90
N SER A 94 7.54 1.61 -2.14
CA SER A 94 7.74 2.99 -2.59
C SER A 94 6.44 3.73 -2.96
N MET A 95 5.38 3.55 -2.19
CA MET A 95 4.06 4.09 -2.51
C MET A 95 4.01 5.62 -2.54
N LEU A 96 4.70 6.30 -1.63
CA LEU A 96 4.71 7.77 -1.63
C LEU A 96 5.41 8.34 -2.86
N GLN A 97 6.44 7.65 -3.35
CA GLN A 97 7.11 8.03 -4.59
C GLN A 97 6.18 7.84 -5.80
N LEU A 98 5.46 6.74 -5.85
CA LEU A 98 4.46 6.50 -6.89
C LEU A 98 3.37 7.57 -6.85
N MET A 99 2.80 7.85 -5.68
CA MET A 99 1.77 8.88 -5.53
C MET A 99 2.26 10.24 -6.00
N LYS A 100 3.51 10.60 -5.69
CA LYS A 100 4.11 11.85 -6.17
C LYS A 100 4.17 11.89 -7.70
N ARG A 101 4.59 10.80 -8.35
CA ARG A 101 4.62 10.74 -9.83
C ARG A 101 3.23 10.88 -10.43
N LEU A 102 2.21 10.34 -9.77
CA LEU A 102 0.82 10.44 -10.21
C LEU A 102 0.16 11.79 -9.84
N ASN A 103 0.89 12.66 -9.17
CA ASN A 103 0.38 13.92 -8.63
C ASN A 103 -0.86 13.73 -7.75
N ARG A 104 -0.81 12.72 -6.88
CA ARG A 104 -1.88 12.37 -5.94
C ARG A 104 -1.35 12.31 -4.53
N THR A 105 -2.23 12.56 -3.57
CA THR A 105 -1.94 12.45 -2.15
C THR A 105 -2.82 11.35 -1.55
N PRO A 106 -2.25 10.37 -0.83
CA PRO A 106 -3.07 9.39 -0.13
C PRO A 106 -3.91 10.06 0.97
N ASP A 107 -5.14 9.63 1.11
CA ASP A 107 -6.01 10.06 2.21
C ASP A 107 -5.69 9.32 3.50
N PHE A 108 -5.16 8.12 3.40
CA PHE A 108 -4.74 7.31 4.54
C PHE A 108 -3.56 6.43 4.13
N SER A 109 -2.52 6.43 4.98
CA SER A 109 -1.28 5.68 4.72
C SER A 109 -1.04 4.64 5.80
N ILE A 110 -0.83 3.41 5.36
CA ILE A 110 -0.47 2.27 6.21
C ILE A 110 0.97 1.89 5.89
N TYR A 111 1.82 1.80 6.90
CA TYR A 111 3.16 1.24 6.74
C TYR A 111 3.26 -0.09 7.46
N VAL A 112 3.68 -1.12 6.74
CA VAL A 112 3.77 -2.50 7.25
C VAL A 112 5.22 -2.80 7.61
N THR A 113 5.41 -3.31 8.83
CA THR A 113 6.71 -3.81 9.30
C THR A 113 6.60 -5.27 9.68
N ASN A 114 7.70 -6.00 9.53
CA ASN A 114 7.82 -7.38 9.97
C ASN A 114 9.27 -7.63 10.40
N ARG A 115 9.50 -7.79 11.70
CA ARG A 115 10.84 -7.97 12.26
C ARG A 115 11.52 -9.26 11.80
N SER A 116 10.73 -10.25 11.40
CA SER A 116 11.25 -11.53 10.93
C SER A 116 11.69 -11.50 9.46
N VAL A 117 11.44 -10.40 8.75
CA VAL A 117 11.73 -10.25 7.33
C VAL A 117 12.61 -9.04 7.11
N LEU A 118 13.79 -9.26 6.51
CA LEU A 118 14.75 -8.21 6.20
C LEU A 118 14.54 -7.61 4.80
N GLY A 119 13.72 -8.25 3.96
CA GLY A 119 13.56 -7.88 2.57
C GLY A 119 14.68 -8.41 1.68
N SER A 120 14.59 -8.16 0.38
CA SER A 120 15.56 -8.58 -0.61
C SER A 120 16.82 -7.71 -0.54
N LYS A 121 17.99 -8.33 -0.57
CA LYS A 121 19.27 -7.59 -0.64
C LYS A 121 19.37 -6.72 -1.89
N LEU A 122 18.80 -7.17 -3.00
CA LEU A 122 18.80 -6.41 -4.27
C LEU A 122 18.03 -5.09 -4.18
N LEU A 123 16.99 -5.05 -3.36
CA LEU A 123 16.12 -3.88 -3.19
C LEU A 123 16.54 -2.98 -2.04
N GLN A 124 17.41 -3.47 -1.16
CA GLN A 124 17.72 -2.82 0.10
C GLN A 124 18.26 -1.40 -0.07
N GLU A 125 19.16 -1.19 -1.02
CA GLU A 125 19.74 0.12 -1.30
C GLU A 125 18.70 1.11 -1.80
N ARG A 126 17.87 0.68 -2.76
CA ARG A 126 16.80 1.52 -3.33
C ARG A 126 15.74 1.86 -2.29
N LEU A 127 15.35 0.89 -1.48
CA LEU A 127 14.37 1.10 -0.43
C LEU A 127 14.91 2.00 0.68
N SER A 128 16.20 1.88 1.02
CA SER A 128 16.83 2.78 1.99
C SER A 128 16.88 4.22 1.48
N ALA A 129 17.18 4.42 0.20
CA ALA A 129 17.14 5.75 -0.43
C ALA A 129 15.72 6.34 -0.43
N TYR A 130 14.73 5.52 -0.76
CA TYR A 130 13.33 5.91 -0.69
C TYR A 130 12.92 6.33 0.72
N GLU A 131 13.23 5.49 1.71
CA GLU A 131 12.92 5.75 3.11
C GLU A 131 13.56 7.04 3.62
N ALA A 132 14.79 7.31 3.21
CA ALA A 132 15.50 8.54 3.58
C ALA A 132 14.83 9.78 2.98
N THR A 133 14.31 9.69 1.76
CA THR A 133 13.70 10.82 1.05
C THR A 133 12.26 11.07 1.47
N PHE A 134 11.45 10.02 1.62
CA PHE A 134 10.01 10.13 1.83
C PHE A 134 9.57 9.87 3.27
N ALA A 135 10.41 9.24 4.09
CA ALA A 135 10.11 8.90 5.48
C ALA A 135 8.73 8.22 5.66
N PRO A 136 8.44 7.12 4.94
CA PRO A 136 7.10 6.54 4.93
C PRO A 136 6.67 5.97 6.29
N TYR A 137 7.62 5.52 7.11
CA TYR A 137 7.34 5.06 8.46
C TYR A 137 6.89 6.22 9.37
N ALA A 138 7.61 7.33 9.32
CA ALA A 138 7.34 8.49 10.18
C ALA A 138 6.06 9.23 9.78
N THR A 139 5.70 9.21 8.50
CA THR A 139 4.52 9.93 7.97
C THR A 139 3.27 9.09 7.88
N ALA A 140 3.35 7.77 8.14
CA ALA A 140 2.19 6.89 8.08
C ALA A 140 1.14 7.25 9.13
N ASP A 141 -0.12 7.11 8.75
CA ASP A 141 -1.24 7.28 9.68
C ASP A 141 -1.32 6.12 10.66
N ILE A 142 -0.91 4.93 10.26
CA ILE A 142 -0.84 3.76 11.11
C ILE A 142 0.32 2.84 10.70
N ILE A 143 0.95 2.24 11.69
CA ILE A 143 1.95 1.19 11.49
C ILE A 143 1.30 -0.16 11.78
N ALA A 144 1.33 -1.05 10.80
CA ALA A 144 0.90 -2.43 10.97
C ALA A 144 2.13 -3.32 11.19
N GLU A 145 2.38 -3.68 12.43
CA GLU A 145 3.46 -4.59 12.78
C GLU A 145 2.98 -6.03 12.68
N ILE A 146 3.44 -6.72 11.65
CA ILE A 146 3.06 -8.09 11.37
C ILE A 146 4.05 -9.03 12.00
N GLN A 147 3.53 -10.03 12.70
CA GLN A 147 4.31 -11.11 13.30
C GLN A 147 3.73 -12.44 12.84
N TYR A 148 4.58 -13.30 12.32
CA TYR A 148 4.23 -14.66 11.96
C TYR A 148 4.69 -15.64 13.04
#